data_9ecddb2878694c0221585cc504cbcc4a
#
_entry.id   9ecddb2878694c0221585cc504cbcc4a
#
_cell.length_a   1.000
_cell.length_b   1.000
_cell.length_c   1.000
_cell.angle_alpha   90.00
_cell.angle_beta   90.00
_cell.angle_gamma   90.00
#
_symmetry.space_group_name_H-M   'P 1'
#
loop_
_entity.id
_entity.type
_entity.pdbx_description
1 polymer ?
#
loop_
_entity_poly.entity_id
_entity_poly.type
_entity_poly.pdbx_seq_one_letter_code
_entity_poly.pdbx_strand_id
1 'polypeptide(L)'
;KAIHELPDPFLKPDGTRVQTREEWPEQREYLKAMLTHYLYGTMPPPPGNTRGKVTFSRKVYNGRAIAETVHITCGPKDAVQFDCELIRPAKEGKVPVITWNQFKGRHGSPDEEDAVLNHGYAIIEFEKEQLAADSADAIHGPLATTYPGYTWGAIAMWAWAQSRVVDYLATTDYADMNRIVATGHSRGGKVALCATIYDER
;
A
#
# COMPACT_ATOMS: atom_id res chain seq x y z
N LYS A 1 -26.27 -16.69 -17.96
CA LYS A 1 -25.78 -16.21 -19.27
C LYS A 1 -24.42 -15.56 -19.04
N ALA A 2 -23.34 -16.01 -19.74
CA ALA A 2 -22.04 -15.38 -19.59
C ALA A 2 -22.10 -13.95 -20.13
N ILE A 3 -21.58 -12.99 -19.36
CA ILE A 3 -21.38 -11.61 -19.76
C ILE A 3 -19.98 -11.51 -20.35
N HIS A 4 -19.85 -11.12 -21.59
CA HIS A 4 -18.56 -11.03 -22.32
C HIS A 4 -17.97 -9.61 -22.30
N GLU A 5 -18.72 -8.63 -21.81
CA GLU A 5 -18.28 -7.25 -21.71
C GLU A 5 -17.85 -6.93 -20.29
N LEU A 6 -16.87 -6.05 -20.13
CA LEU A 6 -16.50 -5.52 -18.82
C LEU A 6 -17.64 -4.67 -18.26
N PRO A 7 -17.89 -4.73 -16.95
CA PRO A 7 -18.85 -3.84 -16.30
C PRO A 7 -18.50 -2.38 -16.59
N ASP A 8 -19.47 -1.58 -16.94
CA ASP A 8 -19.30 -0.14 -17.12
C ASP A 8 -19.26 0.54 -15.74
N PRO A 9 -18.13 1.16 -15.33
CA PRO A 9 -18.02 1.77 -14.01
C PRO A 9 -18.87 3.04 -13.85
N PHE A 10 -19.34 3.59 -14.94
CA PHE A 10 -20.19 4.79 -14.95
C PHE A 10 -21.69 4.46 -14.97
N LEU A 11 -22.07 3.20 -15.09
CA LEU A 11 -23.47 2.77 -15.03
C LEU A 11 -23.91 2.67 -13.56
N LYS A 12 -24.88 3.49 -13.18
CA LYS A 12 -25.48 3.49 -11.84
C LYS A 12 -26.43 2.30 -11.64
N PRO A 13 -26.73 1.90 -10.40
CA PRO A 13 -27.69 0.80 -10.11
C PRO A 13 -29.09 1.00 -10.68
N ASP A 14 -29.53 2.23 -10.84
CA ASP A 14 -30.82 2.59 -11.42
C ASP A 14 -30.86 2.57 -12.97
N GLY A 15 -29.75 2.21 -13.60
CA GLY A 15 -29.60 2.16 -15.07
C GLY A 15 -29.25 3.50 -15.72
N THR A 16 -29.13 4.59 -14.97
CA THR A 16 -28.61 5.86 -15.48
C THR A 16 -27.07 5.86 -15.51
N ARG A 17 -26.47 6.85 -16.15
CA ARG A 17 -24.99 6.98 -16.22
C ARG A 17 -24.52 8.24 -15.51
N VAL A 18 -23.35 8.15 -14.88
CA VAL A 18 -22.58 9.30 -14.42
C VAL A 18 -22.29 10.21 -15.61
N GLN A 19 -22.69 11.46 -15.54
CA GLN A 19 -22.55 12.47 -16.61
C GLN A 19 -21.52 13.55 -16.26
N THR A 20 -21.30 13.80 -14.97
CA THR A 20 -20.42 14.87 -14.49
C THR A 20 -19.41 14.36 -13.45
N ARG A 21 -18.41 15.18 -13.17
CA ARG A 21 -17.42 14.88 -12.10
C ARG A 21 -18.04 14.90 -10.71
N GLU A 22 -19.05 15.73 -10.53
CA GLU A 22 -19.76 15.91 -9.24
C GLU A 22 -20.60 14.68 -8.87
N GLU A 23 -21.06 13.91 -9.86
CA GLU A 23 -21.80 12.66 -9.63
C GLU A 23 -20.87 11.46 -9.33
N TRP A 24 -19.59 11.55 -9.73
CA TRP A 24 -18.63 10.45 -9.60
C TRP A 24 -18.41 9.99 -8.15
N PRO A 25 -18.29 10.86 -7.10
CA PRO A 25 -18.07 10.42 -5.74
C PRO A 25 -19.12 9.43 -5.22
N GLU A 26 -20.40 9.64 -5.52
CA GLU A 26 -21.47 8.72 -5.12
C GLU A 26 -21.30 7.35 -5.80
N GLN A 27 -21.08 7.35 -7.11
CA GLN A 27 -20.85 6.12 -7.86
C GLN A 27 -19.57 5.39 -7.40
N ARG A 28 -18.51 6.12 -7.08
CA ARG A 28 -17.28 5.56 -6.54
C ARG A 28 -17.52 4.85 -5.21
N GLU A 29 -18.27 5.44 -4.29
CA GLU A 29 -18.60 4.81 -3.00
C GLU A 29 -19.48 3.58 -3.20
N TYR A 30 -20.42 3.59 -4.13
CA TYR A 30 -21.16 2.38 -4.51
C TYR A 30 -20.25 1.25 -4.99
N LEU A 31 -19.34 1.54 -5.94
CA LEU A 31 -18.39 0.55 -6.45
C LEU A 31 -17.44 0.04 -5.35
N LYS A 32 -16.98 0.93 -4.47
CA LYS A 32 -16.14 0.59 -3.31
C LYS A 32 -16.90 -0.34 -2.34
N ALA A 33 -18.18 -0.07 -2.08
CA ALA A 33 -19.03 -0.94 -1.26
C ALA A 33 -19.17 -2.34 -1.88
N MET A 34 -19.35 -2.42 -3.22
CA MET A 34 -19.41 -3.69 -3.94
C MET A 34 -18.09 -4.48 -3.82
N LEU A 35 -16.95 -3.81 -4.02
CA LEU A 35 -15.62 -4.43 -3.87
C LEU A 35 -15.36 -4.88 -2.43
N THR A 36 -15.80 -4.09 -1.44
CA THR A 36 -15.74 -4.45 -0.02
C THR A 36 -16.57 -5.71 0.25
N HIS A 37 -17.78 -5.76 -0.26
CA HIS A 37 -18.72 -6.87 0.03
C HIS A 37 -18.28 -8.18 -0.64
N TYR A 38 -17.91 -8.13 -1.93
CA TYR A 38 -17.71 -9.35 -2.73
C TYR A 38 -16.24 -9.80 -2.85
N LEU A 39 -15.27 -8.90 -2.61
CA LEU A 39 -13.88 -9.19 -2.95
C LEU A 39 -12.91 -9.04 -1.77
N TYR A 40 -12.89 -7.88 -1.12
CA TYR A 40 -11.83 -7.54 -0.16
C TYR A 40 -12.21 -7.76 1.30
N GLY A 41 -13.50 -7.73 1.63
CA GLY A 41 -13.99 -7.70 3.01
C GLY A 41 -13.83 -6.31 3.64
N THR A 42 -14.30 -6.18 4.88
CA THR A 42 -14.16 -4.95 5.67
C THR A 42 -12.77 -4.86 6.28
N MET A 43 -12.18 -3.67 6.26
CA MET A 43 -10.86 -3.39 6.83
C MET A 43 -10.96 -2.46 8.04
N PRO A 44 -10.07 -2.58 9.04
CA PRO A 44 -10.01 -1.63 10.14
C PRO A 44 -9.59 -0.24 9.65
N PRO A 45 -10.07 0.83 10.30
CA PRO A 45 -9.64 2.18 10.00
C PRO A 45 -8.13 2.35 10.29
N PRO A 46 -7.53 3.44 9.79
CA PRO A 46 -6.17 3.81 10.18
C PRO A 46 -6.02 3.86 11.71
N PRO A 47 -4.99 3.23 12.30
CA PRO A 47 -4.86 3.12 13.75
C PRO A 47 -4.49 4.43 14.46
N GLY A 48 -4.04 5.43 13.71
CA GLY A 48 -3.68 6.75 14.25
C GLY A 48 -2.38 6.81 15.05
N ASN A 49 -1.71 5.67 15.27
CA ASN A 49 -0.46 5.57 16.03
C ASN A 49 0.70 4.97 15.21
N THR A 50 0.61 5.03 13.87
CA THR A 50 1.69 4.54 13.02
C THR A 50 2.95 5.38 13.20
N ARG A 51 4.07 4.70 13.44
CA ARG A 51 5.39 5.32 13.53
C ARG A 51 6.43 4.41 12.92
N GLY A 52 7.49 5.00 12.37
CA GLY A 52 8.64 4.28 11.86
C GLY A 52 9.91 4.68 12.59
N LYS A 53 10.81 3.74 12.77
CA LYS A 53 12.14 3.94 13.32
C LYS A 53 13.18 3.41 12.35
N VAL A 54 14.10 4.26 11.90
CA VAL A 54 15.26 3.80 11.14
C VAL A 54 16.15 2.99 12.07
N THR A 55 16.34 1.72 11.74
CA THR A 55 17.16 0.76 12.52
C THR A 55 18.53 0.56 11.90
N PHE A 56 18.64 0.81 10.60
CA PHE A 56 19.89 0.75 9.84
C PHE A 56 19.90 1.83 8.77
N SER A 57 21.07 2.43 8.50
CA SER A 57 21.25 3.42 7.44
C SER A 57 22.67 3.38 6.89
N ARG A 58 22.81 3.42 5.57
CA ARG A 58 24.12 3.51 4.88
C ARG A 58 24.02 4.26 3.57
N LYS A 59 25.13 4.88 3.16
CA LYS A 59 25.25 5.43 1.80
C LYS A 59 25.52 4.30 0.82
N VAL A 60 24.85 4.34 -0.32
CA VAL A 60 24.97 3.38 -1.43
C VAL A 60 25.15 4.12 -2.75
N TYR A 61 25.41 3.40 -3.84
CA TYR A 61 25.61 3.98 -5.18
C TYR A 61 26.64 5.12 -5.18
N ASN A 62 27.82 4.88 -4.59
CA ASN A 62 28.91 5.87 -4.46
C ASN A 62 28.47 7.16 -3.76
N GLY A 63 27.54 7.07 -2.79
CA GLY A 63 27.03 8.19 -2.03
C GLY A 63 25.87 8.96 -2.67
N ARG A 64 25.40 8.53 -3.86
CA ARG A 64 24.22 9.13 -4.52
C ARG A 64 22.90 8.83 -3.82
N ALA A 65 22.85 7.74 -3.05
CA ALA A 65 21.65 7.32 -2.35
C ALA A 65 21.93 6.88 -0.92
N ILE A 66 20.86 6.83 -0.12
CA ILE A 66 20.84 6.33 1.25
C ILE A 66 19.90 5.12 1.27
N ALA A 67 20.42 3.97 1.72
CA ALA A 67 19.63 2.78 1.99
C ALA A 67 19.36 2.70 3.49
N GLU A 68 18.11 2.48 3.88
CA GLU A 68 17.65 2.45 5.27
C GLU A 68 16.71 1.27 5.49
N THR A 69 16.84 0.61 6.63
CA THR A 69 15.81 -0.31 7.14
C THR A 69 14.94 0.46 8.13
N VAL A 70 13.64 0.46 7.90
CA VAL A 70 12.65 1.17 8.72
C VAL A 70 11.74 0.16 9.40
N HIS A 71 11.78 0.11 10.72
CA HIS A 71 10.86 -0.68 11.53
C HIS A 71 9.57 0.11 11.77
N ILE A 72 8.45 -0.35 11.21
CA ILE A 72 7.12 0.25 11.39
C ILE A 72 6.40 -0.45 12.53
N THR A 73 5.80 0.36 13.40
CA THR A 73 4.96 -0.09 14.51
C THR A 73 3.63 0.64 14.48
N CYS A 74 2.52 -0.07 14.64
CA CYS A 74 1.18 0.52 14.69
C CYS A 74 0.13 -0.41 15.32
N GLY A 75 -1.09 0.05 15.38
CA GLY A 75 -2.24 -0.72 15.83
C GLY A 75 -2.42 -0.77 17.35
N PRO A 76 -3.41 -1.55 17.84
CA PRO A 76 -3.72 -1.65 19.25
C PRO A 76 -2.50 -2.13 20.06
N LYS A 77 -2.08 -1.35 21.05
CA LYS A 77 -0.90 -1.65 21.89
C LYS A 77 0.37 -1.96 21.10
N ASP A 78 0.52 -1.36 19.92
CA ASP A 78 1.65 -1.55 19.00
C ASP A 78 1.83 -3.02 18.53
N ALA A 79 0.74 -3.75 18.42
CA ALA A 79 0.78 -5.18 18.11
C ALA A 79 1.17 -5.48 16.64
N VAL A 80 1.07 -4.50 15.74
CA VAL A 80 1.45 -4.67 14.33
C VAL A 80 2.83 -4.09 14.12
N GLN A 81 3.77 -4.93 13.70
CA GLN A 81 5.16 -4.57 13.47
C GLN A 81 5.67 -5.22 12.18
N PHE A 82 6.40 -4.49 11.37
CA PHE A 82 7.05 -5.00 10.17
C PHE A 82 8.18 -4.08 9.72
N ASP A 83 9.10 -4.63 8.94
CA ASP A 83 10.25 -3.91 8.42
C ASP A 83 10.04 -3.53 6.96
N CYS A 84 10.55 -2.36 6.60
CA CYS A 84 10.62 -1.87 5.23
C CYS A 84 12.07 -1.58 4.86
N GLU A 85 12.43 -1.86 3.61
CA GLU A 85 13.67 -1.42 3.00
C GLU A 85 13.40 -0.15 2.17
N LEU A 86 14.11 0.92 2.47
CA LEU A 86 14.00 2.21 1.80
C LEU A 86 15.31 2.54 1.10
N ILE A 87 15.22 2.92 -0.17
CA ILE A 87 16.34 3.54 -0.89
C ILE A 87 15.87 4.89 -1.39
N ARG A 88 16.60 5.95 -1.05
CA ARG A 88 16.27 7.32 -1.45
C ARG A 88 17.47 8.11 -1.93
N PRO A 89 17.30 9.07 -2.85
CA PRO A 89 18.37 9.98 -3.24
C PRO A 89 18.99 10.68 -2.02
N ALA A 90 20.33 10.75 -1.99
CA ALA A 90 21.09 11.49 -0.96
C ALA A 90 21.14 12.99 -1.29
N LYS A 91 19.96 13.62 -1.41
CA LYS A 91 19.83 15.04 -1.71
C LYS A 91 18.85 15.71 -0.74
N GLU A 92 18.94 17.00 -0.62
CA GLU A 92 17.98 17.81 0.13
C GLU A 92 16.65 17.95 -0.62
N GLY A 93 15.58 18.20 0.15
CA GLY A 93 14.23 18.42 -0.36
C GLY A 93 13.42 17.14 -0.54
N LYS A 94 12.15 17.35 -0.86
CA LYS A 94 11.18 16.28 -1.00
C LYS A 94 11.32 15.57 -2.34
N VAL A 95 11.13 14.25 -2.32
CA VAL A 95 11.17 13.38 -3.50
C VAL A 95 9.88 12.57 -3.61
N PRO A 96 9.44 12.24 -4.84
CA PRO A 96 8.35 11.30 -5.03
C PRO A 96 8.77 9.91 -4.51
N VAL A 97 7.81 9.15 -3.99
CA VAL A 97 8.08 7.85 -3.38
C VAL A 97 7.24 6.76 -4.02
N ILE A 98 7.88 5.67 -4.40
CA ILE A 98 7.22 4.43 -4.82
C ILE A 98 7.11 3.52 -3.60
N THR A 99 5.90 3.11 -3.24
CA THR A 99 5.65 2.09 -2.23
C THR A 99 5.44 0.75 -2.93
N TRP A 100 6.23 -0.25 -2.59
CA TRP A 100 6.22 -1.55 -3.24
C TRP A 100 6.00 -2.68 -2.22
N ASN A 101 4.96 -3.46 -2.42
CA ASN A 101 4.75 -4.67 -1.65
C ASN A 101 5.38 -5.87 -2.37
N GLN A 102 6.32 -6.53 -1.72
CA GLN A 102 7.11 -7.61 -2.28
C GLN A 102 6.70 -8.98 -1.72
N PHE A 103 7.06 -10.03 -2.43
CA PHE A 103 7.02 -11.40 -1.93
C PHE A 103 8.26 -11.66 -1.07
N LYS A 104 8.14 -12.57 -0.10
CA LYS A 104 9.24 -12.96 0.79
C LYS A 104 10.50 -13.31 0.00
N GLY A 105 11.61 -12.71 0.38
CA GLY A 105 12.91 -12.90 -0.26
C GLY A 105 13.03 -12.31 -1.68
N ARG A 106 12.09 -11.45 -2.09
CA ARG A 106 12.19 -10.68 -3.34
C ARG A 106 12.35 -9.21 -3.01
N HIS A 107 13.30 -8.59 -3.69
CA HIS A 107 13.57 -7.16 -3.63
C HIS A 107 13.66 -6.64 -5.06
N GLY A 108 13.63 -5.34 -5.24
CA GLY A 108 13.96 -4.72 -6.53
C GLY A 108 15.36 -5.15 -6.99
N SER A 109 15.56 -5.29 -8.29
CA SER A 109 16.91 -5.53 -8.83
C SER A 109 17.74 -4.24 -8.73
N PRO A 110 19.09 -4.34 -8.66
CA PRO A 110 19.94 -3.14 -8.70
C PRO A 110 19.70 -2.23 -9.89
N ASP A 111 19.30 -2.78 -11.04
CA ASP A 111 18.98 -2.01 -12.25
C ASP A 111 17.65 -1.24 -12.08
N GLU A 112 16.63 -1.86 -11.46
CA GLU A 112 15.35 -1.20 -11.13
C GLU A 112 15.56 -0.08 -10.11
N GLU A 113 16.34 -0.33 -9.06
CA GLU A 113 16.69 0.67 -8.05
C GLU A 113 17.45 1.85 -8.66
N ASP A 114 18.47 1.58 -9.50
CA ASP A 114 19.25 2.65 -10.16
C ASP A 114 18.37 3.45 -11.12
N ALA A 115 17.47 2.82 -11.85
CA ALA A 115 16.50 3.51 -12.72
C ALA A 115 15.58 4.44 -11.91
N VAL A 116 15.05 3.99 -10.79
CA VAL A 116 14.20 4.79 -9.89
C VAL A 116 14.98 6.00 -9.35
N LEU A 117 16.20 5.76 -8.85
CA LEU A 117 17.07 6.80 -8.30
C LEU A 117 17.49 7.83 -9.34
N ASN A 118 17.80 7.41 -10.57
CA ASN A 118 18.17 8.31 -11.67
C ASN A 118 17.04 9.24 -12.09
N HIS A 119 15.78 8.85 -11.88
CA HIS A 119 14.61 9.70 -12.06
C HIS A 119 14.27 10.54 -10.81
N GLY A 120 15.09 10.45 -9.76
CA GLY A 120 14.95 11.23 -8.53
C GLY A 120 13.85 10.76 -7.59
N TYR A 121 13.38 9.51 -7.72
CA TYR A 121 12.41 8.89 -6.84
C TYR A 121 13.10 8.15 -5.68
N ALA A 122 12.39 8.03 -4.57
CA ALA A 122 12.67 7.03 -3.54
C ALA A 122 11.79 5.79 -3.78
N ILE A 123 12.25 4.64 -3.28
CA ILE A 123 11.47 3.42 -3.25
C ILE A 123 11.49 2.86 -1.83
N ILE A 124 10.34 2.49 -1.31
CA ILE A 124 10.19 1.81 -0.02
C ILE A 124 9.45 0.49 -0.22
N GLU A 125 10.08 -0.60 0.16
CA GLU A 125 9.60 -1.96 -0.03
C GLU A 125 9.29 -2.63 1.30
N PHE A 126 8.30 -3.52 1.32
CA PHE A 126 8.06 -4.41 2.46
C PHE A 126 7.62 -5.79 1.98
N GLU A 127 8.05 -6.82 2.67
CA GLU A 127 7.57 -8.18 2.45
C GLU A 127 6.18 -8.35 3.08
N LYS A 128 5.16 -8.49 2.27
CA LYS A 128 3.77 -8.54 2.72
C LYS A 128 3.45 -9.74 3.62
N GLU A 129 4.21 -10.84 3.47
CA GLU A 129 4.06 -12.04 4.30
C GLU A 129 4.48 -11.84 5.76
N GLN A 130 5.19 -10.75 6.10
CA GLN A 130 5.42 -10.36 7.50
C GLN A 130 4.09 -10.11 8.25
N LEU A 131 3.03 -9.78 7.54
CA LEU A 131 1.75 -9.34 8.12
C LEU A 131 0.66 -10.39 8.00
N ALA A 132 0.61 -11.11 6.88
CA ALA A 132 -0.38 -12.15 6.65
C ALA A 132 0.17 -13.19 5.67
N ALA A 133 -0.09 -14.45 5.92
CA ALA A 133 0.29 -15.55 5.04
C ALA A 133 -0.34 -15.39 3.64
N ASP A 134 0.39 -15.83 2.60
CA ASP A 134 -0.12 -15.88 1.24
C ASP A 134 -1.00 -17.13 1.03
N SER A 135 -2.04 -17.24 1.82
CA SER A 135 -2.98 -18.36 1.83
C SER A 135 -4.35 -17.95 2.38
N ALA A 136 -5.32 -18.86 2.30
CA ALA A 136 -6.63 -18.68 2.94
C ALA A 136 -6.52 -18.55 4.47
N ASP A 137 -5.47 -19.11 5.09
CA ASP A 137 -5.25 -19.08 6.54
C ASP A 137 -4.87 -17.68 7.07
N ALA A 138 -4.62 -16.71 6.19
CA ALA A 138 -4.38 -15.32 6.58
C ALA A 138 -5.45 -14.79 7.57
N ILE A 139 -6.70 -15.23 7.40
CA ILE A 139 -7.84 -14.86 8.26
C ILE A 139 -7.72 -15.39 9.70
N HIS A 140 -6.80 -16.29 9.97
CA HIS A 140 -6.48 -16.84 11.30
C HIS A 140 -5.12 -16.33 11.82
N GLY A 141 -4.44 -15.50 11.04
CA GLY A 141 -3.11 -14.96 11.37
C GLY A 141 -3.11 -13.83 12.40
N PRO A 142 -1.90 -13.39 12.81
CA PRO A 142 -1.75 -12.38 13.87
C PRO A 142 -2.47 -11.05 13.56
N LEU A 143 -2.45 -10.60 12.30
CA LEU A 143 -3.10 -9.34 11.94
C LEU A 143 -4.64 -9.45 12.05
N ALA A 144 -5.23 -10.58 11.64
CA ALA A 144 -6.66 -10.83 11.77
C ALA A 144 -7.07 -10.92 13.25
N THR A 145 -6.27 -11.55 14.10
CA THR A 145 -6.54 -11.65 15.54
C THR A 145 -6.35 -10.32 16.27
N THR A 146 -5.47 -9.45 15.79
CA THR A 146 -5.30 -8.09 16.31
C THR A 146 -6.52 -7.21 16.05
N TYR A 147 -7.23 -7.47 14.94
CA TYR A 147 -8.43 -6.73 14.55
C TYR A 147 -9.64 -7.67 14.38
N PRO A 148 -10.21 -8.18 15.48
CA PRO A 148 -11.35 -9.07 15.42
C PRO A 148 -12.60 -8.35 14.89
N GLY A 149 -13.46 -9.08 14.19
CA GLY A 149 -14.72 -8.55 13.64
C GLY A 149 -14.63 -7.96 12.24
N TYR A 150 -13.42 -7.90 11.64
CA TYR A 150 -13.24 -7.54 10.23
C TYR A 150 -13.18 -8.81 9.36
N THR A 151 -13.70 -8.70 8.12
CA THR A 151 -13.87 -9.86 7.22
C THR A 151 -12.82 -9.91 6.10
N TRP A 152 -11.75 -9.16 6.24
CA TRP A 152 -10.70 -9.00 5.24
C TRP A 152 -9.88 -10.27 4.98
N GLY A 153 -9.47 -10.46 3.73
CA GLY A 153 -8.52 -11.50 3.34
C GLY A 153 -7.10 -10.96 3.18
N ALA A 154 -6.15 -11.81 2.80
CA ALA A 154 -4.73 -11.48 2.67
C ALA A 154 -4.47 -10.22 1.82
N ILE A 155 -5.13 -10.08 0.66
CA ILE A 155 -4.95 -8.90 -0.22
C ILE A 155 -5.29 -7.60 0.52
N ALA A 156 -6.41 -7.59 1.24
CA ALA A 156 -6.83 -6.41 1.99
C ALA A 156 -5.92 -6.12 3.20
N MET A 157 -5.43 -7.15 3.88
CA MET A 157 -4.45 -7.01 4.96
C MET A 157 -3.15 -6.39 4.48
N TRP A 158 -2.64 -6.84 3.34
CA TRP A 158 -1.43 -6.29 2.73
C TRP A 158 -1.65 -4.86 2.20
N ALA A 159 -2.83 -4.57 1.64
CA ALA A 159 -3.20 -3.22 1.21
C ALA A 159 -3.30 -2.25 2.39
N TRP A 160 -3.91 -2.70 3.50
CA TRP A 160 -3.93 -1.94 4.73
C TRP A 160 -2.52 -1.61 5.24
N ALA A 161 -1.60 -2.59 5.18
CA ALA A 161 -0.21 -2.37 5.55
C ALA A 161 0.51 -1.39 4.62
N GLN A 162 0.25 -1.44 3.31
CA GLN A 162 0.81 -0.46 2.36
C GLN A 162 0.38 0.97 2.72
N SER A 163 -0.86 1.16 3.18
CA SER A 163 -1.30 2.46 3.71
C SER A 163 -0.58 2.87 5.01
N ARG A 164 -0.15 1.91 5.83
CA ARG A 164 0.69 2.22 7.03
C ARG A 164 2.08 2.71 6.64
N VAL A 165 2.62 2.22 5.53
CA VAL A 165 3.86 2.77 4.96
C VAL A 165 3.64 4.24 4.56
N VAL A 166 2.50 4.57 3.95
CA VAL A 166 2.15 5.96 3.60
C VAL A 166 1.98 6.82 4.86
N ASP A 167 1.40 6.30 5.94
CA ASP A 167 1.33 7.01 7.23
C ASP A 167 2.73 7.38 7.74
N TYR A 168 3.68 6.44 7.68
CA TYR A 168 5.07 6.70 8.06
C TYR A 168 5.70 7.77 7.17
N LEU A 169 5.56 7.66 5.84
CA LEU A 169 6.11 8.64 4.90
C LEU A 169 5.60 10.05 5.18
N ALA A 170 4.36 10.21 5.61
CA ALA A 170 3.78 11.50 5.99
C ALA A 170 4.46 12.15 7.20
N THR A 171 5.21 11.39 8.00
CA THR A 171 5.99 11.91 9.14
C THR A 171 7.42 12.30 8.78
N THR A 172 7.85 12.05 7.55
CA THR A 172 9.22 12.29 7.10
C THR A 172 9.37 13.66 6.43
N ASP A 173 10.58 14.17 6.39
CA ASP A 173 10.91 15.45 5.74
C ASP A 173 11.25 15.30 4.25
N TYR A 174 11.57 14.07 3.81
CA TYR A 174 12.00 13.78 2.43
C TYR A 174 10.87 13.33 1.50
N ALA A 175 9.74 12.84 1.99
CA ALA A 175 8.67 12.34 1.13
C ALA A 175 7.78 13.49 0.60
N ASP A 176 7.54 13.49 -0.71
CA ASP A 176 6.53 14.35 -1.32
C ASP A 176 5.18 13.64 -1.32
N MET A 177 4.32 13.98 -0.37
CA MET A 177 3.01 13.35 -0.18
C MET A 177 2.03 13.60 -1.32
N ASN A 178 2.31 14.54 -2.23
CA ASN A 178 1.52 14.74 -3.44
C ASN A 178 1.97 13.83 -4.60
N ARG A 179 3.05 13.06 -4.41
CA ARG A 179 3.64 12.20 -5.43
C ARG A 179 4.01 10.83 -4.84
N ILE A 180 3.00 10.13 -4.31
CA ILE A 180 3.13 8.75 -3.83
C ILE A 180 2.58 7.80 -4.89
N VAL A 181 3.34 6.76 -5.22
CA VAL A 181 2.96 5.72 -6.18
C VAL A 181 2.87 4.39 -5.46
N ALA A 182 1.74 3.70 -5.58
CA ALA A 182 1.60 2.32 -5.13
C ALA A 182 1.89 1.37 -6.29
N THR A 183 2.76 0.38 -6.08
CA THR A 183 3.08 -0.64 -7.08
C THR A 183 3.19 -2.04 -6.48
N GLY A 184 3.20 -3.03 -7.35
CA GLY A 184 3.37 -4.42 -7.00
C GLY A 184 3.19 -5.34 -8.21
N HIS A 185 3.72 -6.56 -8.12
CA HIS A 185 3.61 -7.57 -9.18
C HIS A 185 2.57 -8.63 -8.84
N SER A 186 1.78 -9.09 -9.82
CA SER A 186 0.80 -10.18 -9.68
C SER A 186 -0.20 -9.90 -8.55
N ARG A 187 -0.24 -10.70 -7.49
CA ARG A 187 -1.03 -10.42 -6.28
C ARG A 187 -0.64 -9.10 -5.63
N GLY A 188 0.64 -8.72 -5.70
CA GLY A 188 1.11 -7.41 -5.27
C GLY A 188 0.49 -6.26 -6.07
N GLY A 189 0.24 -6.44 -7.37
CA GLY A 189 -0.52 -5.49 -8.19
C GLY A 189 -1.97 -5.33 -7.70
N LYS A 190 -2.62 -6.44 -7.30
CA LYS A 190 -3.97 -6.38 -6.68
C LYS A 190 -3.93 -5.66 -5.33
N VAL A 191 -2.85 -5.82 -4.56
CA VAL A 191 -2.63 -5.09 -3.29
C VAL A 191 -2.51 -3.60 -3.56
N ALA A 192 -1.70 -3.19 -4.53
CA ALA A 192 -1.54 -1.77 -4.90
C ALA A 192 -2.88 -1.15 -5.33
N LEU A 193 -3.65 -1.84 -6.18
CA LEU A 193 -4.99 -1.39 -6.56
C LEU A 193 -5.93 -1.31 -5.36
N CYS A 194 -5.95 -2.32 -4.48
CA CYS A 194 -6.76 -2.31 -3.28
C CYS A 194 -6.36 -1.15 -2.35
N ALA A 195 -5.07 -0.91 -2.14
CA ALA A 195 -4.59 0.20 -1.32
C ALA A 195 -5.10 1.54 -1.83
N THR A 196 -5.01 1.81 -3.15
CA THR A 196 -5.46 3.07 -3.76
C THR A 196 -6.98 3.25 -3.81
N ILE A 197 -7.76 2.16 -3.70
CA ILE A 197 -9.22 2.25 -3.57
C ILE A 197 -9.61 2.83 -2.21
N TYR A 198 -8.89 2.45 -1.14
CA TYR A 198 -9.24 2.77 0.24
C TYR A 198 -8.39 3.88 0.85
N ASP A 199 -7.30 4.29 0.21
CA ASP A 199 -6.42 5.38 0.63
C ASP A 199 -6.28 6.39 -0.52
N GLU A 200 -6.71 7.60 -0.31
CA GLU A 200 -6.79 8.66 -1.34
C GLU A 200 -5.55 9.56 -1.40
N ARG A 201 -4.52 9.22 -0.63
CA ARG A 201 -3.26 9.98 -0.57
C ARG A 201 -2.29 9.69 -1.68
#